data_10c41575443f26d5adabe13529fad4df
#
_entry.id   10c41575443f26d5adabe13529fad4df
#
_cell.length_a   1.000
_cell.length_b   1.000
_cell.length_c   1.000
_cell.angle_alpha   90.00
_cell.angle_beta   90.00
_cell.angle_gamma   90.00
#
_symmetry.space_group_name_H-M   'P 1'
#
loop_
_entity.id
_entity.type
_entity.pdbx_description
1 polymer ?
#
loop_
_entity_poly.entity_id
_entity_poly.type
_entity_poly.pdbx_seq_one_letter_code
_entity_poly.pdbx_strand_id
1 'polypeptide(L)'
;HQSYGYEEFVEGIKAETKNEKISYELKPGIFKKLCDEAQKKSDIIVTISDVNSELSKENFKELYNAYVLTLPDYSEQESSKILKTISGSEFYLFKNSTPSIVVRAKNGTQPMSVAHVKLERVLFNAEKPTYSSYEPIILNDIIKTESKINEIDNFNKNYILIIDEINRGNISKIFG
;
A
#
# COMPACT_ATOMS: atom_id res chain seq x y z
N HIS A 1 -15.44 -7.32 33.78
CA HIS A 1 -16.47 -6.73 34.62
C HIS A 1 -17.80 -7.46 34.36
N GLN A 2 -18.55 -7.84 35.40
CA GLN A 2 -19.79 -8.64 35.27
C GLN A 2 -20.91 -7.97 34.43
N SER A 3 -20.78 -6.67 34.14
CA SER A 3 -21.72 -5.90 33.34
C SER A 3 -21.34 -5.81 31.85
N TYR A 4 -20.27 -6.47 31.46
CA TYR A 4 -19.83 -6.45 30.05
C TYR A 4 -20.68 -7.46 29.27
N GLY A 5 -21.38 -7.00 28.26
CA GLY A 5 -22.28 -7.82 27.44
C GLY A 5 -22.00 -7.70 25.96
N TYR A 6 -22.87 -8.29 25.15
CA TYR A 6 -22.81 -8.26 23.69
C TYR A 6 -22.76 -6.83 23.14
N GLU A 7 -23.52 -5.92 23.76
CA GLU A 7 -23.61 -4.52 23.30
C GLU A 7 -22.29 -3.73 23.42
N GLU A 8 -21.46 -4.05 24.42
CA GLU A 8 -20.15 -3.45 24.57
C GLU A 8 -19.08 -4.18 23.79
N PHE A 9 -19.25 -5.49 23.57
CA PHE A 9 -18.23 -6.32 22.92
C PHE A 9 -18.38 -6.33 21.41
N VAL A 10 -19.58 -6.62 20.88
CA VAL A 10 -19.83 -6.71 19.44
C VAL A 10 -20.45 -5.42 18.90
N GLU A 11 -21.70 -5.15 19.23
CA GLU A 11 -22.40 -3.93 18.83
C GLU A 11 -23.66 -3.72 19.67
N GLY A 12 -24.00 -2.47 19.93
CA GLY A 12 -25.15 -2.11 20.74
C GLY A 12 -25.81 -0.81 20.33
N ILE A 13 -27.10 -0.68 20.67
CA ILE A 13 -27.85 0.54 20.44
C ILE A 13 -27.54 1.51 21.58
N LYS A 14 -27.01 2.69 21.24
CA LYS A 14 -26.78 3.79 22.20
C LYS A 14 -27.69 4.98 21.91
N ALA A 15 -28.32 5.47 22.97
CA ALA A 15 -29.08 6.71 22.88
C ALA A 15 -28.16 7.92 22.90
N GLU A 16 -28.31 8.82 21.93
CA GLU A 16 -27.62 10.11 21.89
C GLU A 16 -28.66 11.23 21.84
N THR A 17 -28.40 12.28 22.61
CA THR A 17 -29.22 13.49 22.58
C THR A 17 -28.59 14.48 21.60
N LYS A 18 -29.26 14.72 20.47
CA LYS A 18 -28.89 15.76 19.49
C LYS A 18 -30.05 16.75 19.37
N ASN A 19 -29.79 18.03 19.62
CA ASN A 19 -30.76 19.11 19.52
C ASN A 19 -32.08 18.82 20.31
N GLU A 20 -31.97 18.42 21.57
CA GLU A 20 -33.07 18.07 22.48
C GLU A 20 -33.90 16.87 22.04
N LYS A 21 -33.51 16.17 20.99
CA LYS A 21 -34.18 14.91 20.57
C LYS A 21 -33.27 13.72 20.85
N ILE A 22 -33.85 12.68 21.36
CA ILE A 22 -33.19 11.40 21.58
C ILE A 22 -33.16 10.66 20.25
N SER A 23 -31.96 10.31 19.77
CA SER A 23 -31.75 9.42 18.64
C SER A 23 -31.08 8.14 19.12
N TYR A 24 -31.38 7.02 18.49
CA TYR A 24 -30.80 5.71 18.79
C TYR A 24 -29.85 5.36 17.62
N GLU A 25 -28.60 5.13 17.94
CA GLU A 25 -27.59 4.75 16.93
C GLU A 25 -26.95 3.41 17.32
N LEU A 26 -26.79 2.54 16.32
CA LEU A 26 -26.05 1.29 16.49
C LEU A 26 -24.55 1.62 16.54
N LYS A 27 -23.89 1.34 17.65
CA LYS A 27 -22.45 1.59 17.81
C LYS A 27 -21.67 0.29 17.91
N PRO A 28 -20.57 0.16 17.13
CA PRO A 28 -19.72 -1.02 17.22
C PRO A 28 -19.02 -1.10 18.58
N GLY A 29 -18.99 -2.29 19.15
CA GLY A 29 -18.23 -2.64 20.32
C GLY A 29 -16.73 -2.83 20.01
N ILE A 30 -15.96 -3.26 21.03
CA ILE A 30 -14.50 -3.41 20.91
C ILE A 30 -14.12 -4.44 19.86
N PHE A 31 -14.79 -5.60 19.84
CA PHE A 31 -14.51 -6.68 18.88
C PHE A 31 -14.81 -6.27 17.45
N LYS A 32 -15.99 -5.68 17.21
CA LYS A 32 -16.37 -5.22 15.87
C LYS A 32 -15.42 -4.14 15.36
N LYS A 33 -15.02 -3.17 16.21
CA LYS A 33 -14.00 -2.17 15.83
C LYS A 33 -12.68 -2.81 15.42
N LEU A 34 -12.22 -3.82 16.15
CA LEU A 34 -10.99 -4.55 15.82
C LEU A 34 -11.13 -5.29 14.49
N CYS A 35 -12.28 -5.92 14.23
CA CYS A 35 -12.57 -6.56 12.95
C CYS A 35 -12.63 -5.54 11.80
N ASP A 36 -13.30 -4.40 12.02
CA ASP A 36 -13.40 -3.33 11.03
C ASP A 36 -12.01 -2.74 10.70
N GLU A 37 -11.14 -2.59 11.70
CA GLU A 37 -9.75 -2.17 11.49
C GLU A 37 -8.94 -3.23 10.74
N ALA A 38 -9.12 -4.50 11.06
CA ALA A 38 -8.49 -5.61 10.34
C ALA A 38 -8.97 -5.72 8.89
N GLN A 39 -10.21 -5.32 8.60
CA GLN A 39 -10.80 -5.36 7.26
C GLN A 39 -10.61 -4.07 6.47
N LYS A 40 -10.22 -2.96 7.10
CA LYS A 40 -9.95 -1.72 6.37
C LYS A 40 -8.88 -1.95 5.35
N LYS A 41 -9.28 -2.07 4.09
CA LYS A 41 -8.41 -1.80 2.96
C LYS A 41 -8.10 -0.31 3.04
N SER A 42 -6.89 0.04 3.41
CA SER A 42 -6.46 1.42 3.26
C SER A 42 -6.37 1.70 1.76
N ASP A 43 -7.39 2.36 1.21
CA ASP A 43 -7.28 3.08 -0.06
C ASP A 43 -6.33 4.27 0.17
N ILE A 44 -5.05 3.94 0.40
CA ILE A 44 -4.01 4.94 0.53
C ILE A 44 -3.71 5.40 -0.89
N ILE A 45 -4.30 6.53 -1.26
CA ILE A 45 -3.78 7.34 -2.37
C ILE A 45 -2.48 7.95 -1.86
N VAL A 46 -1.37 7.24 -2.05
CA VAL A 46 -0.05 7.75 -1.69
C VAL A 46 0.30 8.83 -2.71
N THR A 47 0.27 10.07 -2.27
CA THR A 47 0.84 11.18 -3.04
C THR A 47 2.37 11.15 -2.89
N ILE A 48 3.10 11.56 -3.93
CA ILE A 48 4.58 11.61 -3.91
C ILE A 48 5.11 12.44 -2.72
N SER A 49 4.32 13.42 -2.24
CA SER A 49 4.64 14.23 -1.05
C SER A 49 4.62 13.42 0.25
N ASP A 50 3.77 12.40 0.36
CA ASP A 50 3.62 11.61 1.59
C ASP A 50 4.74 10.58 1.74
N VAL A 51 5.27 10.07 0.61
CA VAL A 51 6.37 9.10 0.56
C VAL A 51 7.71 9.75 0.88
N ASN A 52 7.91 11.01 0.49
CA ASN A 52 9.18 11.71 0.72
C ASN A 52 9.52 11.94 2.20
N SER A 53 8.59 11.76 3.14
CA SER A 53 8.85 11.92 4.58
C SER A 53 9.49 10.69 5.24
N GLU A 54 9.38 9.50 4.62
CA GLU A 54 9.88 8.24 5.18
C GLU A 54 10.93 7.54 4.30
N LEU A 55 11.00 7.90 3.00
CA LEU A 55 11.90 7.25 2.06
C LEU A 55 13.30 7.86 2.09
N SER A 56 14.28 7.13 2.63
CA SER A 56 15.70 7.50 2.56
C SER A 56 16.34 7.01 1.26
N LYS A 57 17.52 7.54 0.93
CA LYS A 57 18.29 7.08 -0.25
C LYS A 57 18.67 5.60 -0.16
N GLU A 58 19.02 5.15 1.04
CA GLU A 58 19.36 3.76 1.31
C GLU A 58 18.15 2.85 1.06
N ASN A 59 17.01 3.20 1.62
CA ASN A 59 15.76 2.45 1.44
C ASN A 59 15.30 2.46 -0.01
N PHE A 60 15.49 3.57 -0.73
CA PHE A 60 15.15 3.66 -2.15
C PHE A 60 15.97 2.70 -3.01
N LYS A 61 17.27 2.52 -2.71
CA LYS A 61 18.11 1.56 -3.41
C LYS A 61 17.63 0.12 -3.23
N GLU A 62 17.25 -0.25 -2.02
CA GLU A 62 16.70 -1.57 -1.72
C GLU A 62 15.36 -1.79 -2.44
N LEU A 63 14.49 -0.80 -2.38
CA LEU A 63 13.21 -0.80 -3.07
C LEU A 63 13.38 -0.93 -4.60
N TYR A 64 14.29 -0.17 -5.18
CA TYR A 64 14.61 -0.27 -6.60
C TYR A 64 15.08 -1.69 -6.97
N ASN A 65 15.99 -2.26 -6.17
CA ASN A 65 16.50 -3.61 -6.42
C ASN A 65 15.37 -4.67 -6.32
N ALA A 66 14.53 -4.57 -5.30
CA ALA A 66 13.37 -5.43 -5.14
C ALA A 66 12.40 -5.30 -6.33
N TYR A 67 12.13 -4.07 -6.77
CA TYR A 67 11.30 -3.82 -7.93
C TYR A 67 11.88 -4.44 -9.21
N VAL A 68 13.20 -4.28 -9.45
CA VAL A 68 13.88 -4.86 -10.62
C VAL A 68 13.73 -6.38 -10.64
N LEU A 69 13.77 -7.05 -9.49
CA LEU A 69 13.60 -8.50 -9.40
C LEU A 69 12.18 -8.96 -9.82
N THR A 70 11.18 -8.09 -9.72
CA THR A 70 9.81 -8.41 -10.20
C THR A 70 9.64 -8.29 -11.71
N LEU A 71 10.60 -7.65 -12.40
CA LEU A 71 10.52 -7.48 -13.83
C LEU A 71 10.97 -8.73 -14.58
N PRO A 72 10.36 -9.04 -15.73
CA PRO A 72 10.82 -10.12 -16.60
C PRO A 72 12.19 -9.78 -17.20
N ASP A 73 12.93 -10.81 -17.57
CA ASP A 73 14.22 -10.64 -18.25
C ASP A 73 14.03 -10.05 -19.66
N TYR A 74 14.98 -9.24 -20.08
CA TYR A 74 14.91 -8.62 -21.42
C TYR A 74 14.89 -9.65 -22.56
N SER A 75 15.42 -10.85 -22.33
CA SER A 75 15.33 -11.97 -23.26
C SER A 75 13.91 -12.52 -23.41
N GLU A 76 13.04 -12.34 -22.41
CA GLU A 76 11.68 -12.87 -22.34
C GLU A 76 10.65 -11.80 -22.75
N GLN A 77 10.68 -11.38 -23.99
CA GLN A 77 9.90 -10.21 -24.46
C GLN A 77 8.37 -10.38 -24.39
N GLU A 78 7.86 -11.60 -24.28
CA GLU A 78 6.42 -11.89 -24.20
C GLU A 78 5.80 -11.57 -22.84
N SER A 79 6.60 -11.50 -21.78
CA SER A 79 6.15 -11.31 -20.39
C SER A 79 6.36 -9.88 -19.88
N SER A 80 6.52 -8.89 -20.75
CA SER A 80 6.86 -7.51 -20.39
C SER A 80 5.87 -6.85 -19.45
N LYS A 81 6.37 -6.06 -18.48
CA LYS A 81 5.53 -5.13 -17.71
C LYS A 81 5.23 -3.91 -18.55
N ILE A 82 3.95 -3.60 -18.72
CA ILE A 82 3.50 -2.50 -19.59
C ILE A 82 3.10 -1.31 -18.71
N LEU A 83 3.67 -0.14 -19.01
CA LEU A 83 3.26 1.15 -18.44
C LEU A 83 2.85 2.11 -19.56
N LYS A 84 2.18 3.21 -19.17
CA LYS A 84 1.75 4.26 -20.09
C LYS A 84 2.37 5.60 -19.73
N THR A 85 2.86 6.30 -20.73
CA THR A 85 3.28 7.70 -20.59
C THR A 85 2.09 8.61 -20.28
N ILE A 86 2.35 9.85 -19.89
CA ILE A 86 1.29 10.87 -19.67
C ILE A 86 0.45 11.08 -20.94
N SER A 87 1.06 10.95 -22.12
CA SER A 87 0.37 11.04 -23.42
C SER A 87 -0.40 9.76 -23.80
N GLY A 88 -0.38 8.72 -22.95
CA GLY A 88 -1.08 7.45 -23.18
C GLY A 88 -0.31 6.42 -24.02
N SER A 89 0.91 6.73 -24.47
CA SER A 89 1.73 5.78 -25.24
C SER A 89 2.28 4.68 -24.34
N GLU A 90 2.17 3.44 -24.78
CA GLU A 90 2.65 2.27 -24.03
C GLU A 90 4.17 2.11 -24.17
N PHE A 91 4.80 1.66 -23.08
CA PHE A 91 6.19 1.25 -23.06
C PHE A 91 6.37 0.04 -22.14
N TYR A 92 7.44 -0.68 -22.37
CA TYR A 92 7.70 -1.98 -21.76
C TYR A 92 8.90 -1.89 -20.82
N LEU A 93 8.79 -2.54 -19.65
CA LEU A 93 9.84 -2.65 -18.66
C LEU A 93 10.36 -4.08 -18.58
N PHE A 94 11.66 -4.19 -18.47
CA PHE A 94 12.40 -5.44 -18.30
C PHE A 94 13.55 -5.21 -17.31
N LYS A 95 14.13 -6.29 -16.82
CA LYS A 95 15.42 -6.27 -16.14
C LYS A 95 16.54 -6.70 -17.10
N ASN A 96 17.74 -6.19 -16.82
CA ASN A 96 18.97 -6.63 -17.47
C ASN A 96 19.73 -7.59 -16.54
N SER A 97 20.75 -8.25 -17.05
CA SER A 97 21.70 -9.08 -16.29
C SER A 97 22.42 -8.33 -15.16
N THR A 98 22.66 -7.04 -15.33
CA THR A 98 22.98 -6.12 -14.23
C THR A 98 21.67 -5.55 -13.67
N PRO A 99 21.52 -5.34 -12.33
CA PRO A 99 20.26 -4.86 -11.75
C PRO A 99 19.94 -3.44 -12.21
N SER A 100 19.37 -3.34 -13.41
CA SER A 100 18.93 -2.10 -14.02
C SER A 100 17.62 -2.32 -14.79
N ILE A 101 16.78 -1.29 -14.79
CA ILE A 101 15.52 -1.28 -15.56
C ILE A 101 15.87 -0.99 -17.02
N VAL A 102 15.36 -1.82 -17.90
CA VAL A 102 15.43 -1.59 -19.34
C VAL A 102 14.04 -1.13 -19.82
N VAL A 103 14.00 -0.01 -20.48
CA VAL A 103 12.79 0.59 -21.05
C VAL A 103 12.81 0.41 -22.56
N ARG A 104 11.72 -0.08 -23.14
CA ARG A 104 11.51 -0.14 -24.58
C ARG A 104 10.17 0.54 -24.92
N ALA A 105 10.21 1.57 -25.74
CA ALA A 105 8.98 2.17 -26.28
C ALA A 105 8.26 1.16 -27.21
N LYS A 106 6.93 1.19 -27.27
CA LYS A 106 6.13 0.28 -28.11
C LYS A 106 6.60 0.22 -29.55
N ASN A 107 6.92 1.38 -30.11
CA ASN A 107 7.39 1.52 -31.50
C ASN A 107 8.90 1.81 -31.60
N GLY A 108 9.63 1.68 -30.48
CA GLY A 108 11.06 1.95 -30.42
C GLY A 108 11.90 0.70 -30.64
N THR A 109 12.98 0.86 -31.41
CA THR A 109 13.93 -0.22 -31.71
C THR A 109 15.07 -0.29 -30.72
N GLN A 110 15.36 0.83 -30.03
CA GLN A 110 16.50 0.91 -29.10
C GLN A 110 16.03 0.86 -27.64
N PRO A 111 16.55 -0.08 -26.84
CA PRO A 111 16.30 -0.10 -25.41
C PRO A 111 17.06 1.01 -24.69
N MET A 112 16.48 1.55 -23.62
CA MET A 112 17.10 2.55 -22.76
C MET A 112 17.30 1.95 -21.37
N SER A 113 18.46 2.17 -20.76
CA SER A 113 18.72 1.71 -19.40
C SER A 113 18.48 2.83 -18.39
N VAL A 114 17.72 2.52 -17.34
CA VAL A 114 17.43 3.43 -16.22
C VAL A 114 18.00 2.83 -14.94
N ALA A 115 19.15 3.38 -14.51
CA ALA A 115 19.81 2.96 -13.28
C ALA A 115 19.20 3.67 -12.05
N HIS A 116 19.29 3.02 -10.86
CA HIS A 116 18.76 3.57 -9.60
C HIS A 116 19.29 4.98 -9.30
N VAL A 117 20.59 5.26 -9.57
CA VAL A 117 21.20 6.57 -9.31
C VAL A 117 20.52 7.71 -10.08
N LYS A 118 20.04 7.44 -11.31
CA LYS A 118 19.29 8.45 -12.08
C LYS A 118 17.94 8.76 -11.43
N LEU A 119 17.21 7.74 -11.04
CA LEU A 119 15.91 7.90 -10.39
C LEU A 119 16.07 8.53 -8.99
N GLU A 120 17.11 8.16 -8.25
CA GLU A 120 17.45 8.76 -6.96
C GLU A 120 17.68 10.27 -7.08
N ARG A 121 18.44 10.72 -8.09
CA ARG A 121 18.68 12.14 -8.33
C ARG A 121 17.40 12.90 -8.67
N VAL A 122 16.55 12.32 -9.49
CA VAL A 122 15.23 12.91 -9.80
C VAL A 122 14.38 13.03 -8.55
N LEU A 123 14.36 12.00 -7.70
CA LEU A 123 13.52 11.93 -6.52
C LEU A 123 14.00 12.85 -5.39
N PHE A 124 15.28 12.79 -5.03
CA PHE A 124 15.82 13.47 -3.85
C PHE A 124 16.54 14.79 -4.13
N ASN A 125 17.08 14.97 -5.34
CA ASN A 125 17.84 16.17 -5.70
C ASN A 125 17.06 17.10 -6.64
N ALA A 126 15.82 16.78 -6.98
CA ALA A 126 14.98 17.52 -7.93
C ALA A 126 15.66 17.75 -9.29
N GLU A 127 16.56 16.84 -9.70
CA GLU A 127 17.19 16.89 -11.02
C GLU A 127 16.16 16.60 -12.12
N LYS A 128 16.34 17.23 -13.27
CA LYS A 128 15.50 16.95 -14.44
C LYS A 128 15.70 15.52 -14.92
N PRO A 129 14.63 14.77 -15.18
CA PRO A 129 14.72 13.44 -15.75
C PRO A 129 15.48 13.45 -17.08
N THR A 130 16.36 12.46 -17.31
CA THR A 130 17.00 12.24 -18.60
C THR A 130 15.96 11.81 -19.63
N TYR A 131 15.05 10.93 -19.23
CA TYR A 131 13.92 10.45 -20.04
C TYR A 131 12.62 10.92 -19.41
N SER A 132 12.27 12.19 -19.64
CA SER A 132 11.13 12.86 -19.00
C SER A 132 9.78 12.16 -19.19
N SER A 133 9.62 11.37 -20.25
CA SER A 133 8.40 10.61 -20.53
C SER A 133 8.31 9.29 -19.77
N TYR A 134 9.42 8.76 -19.24
CA TYR A 134 9.47 7.42 -18.65
C TYR A 134 9.86 7.44 -17.17
N GLU A 135 10.92 8.17 -16.81
CA GLU A 135 11.49 8.15 -15.45
C GLU A 135 10.48 8.52 -14.35
N PRO A 136 9.64 9.57 -14.49
CA PRO A 136 8.63 9.88 -13.48
C PRO A 136 7.56 8.80 -13.32
N ILE A 137 7.20 8.13 -14.42
CA ILE A 137 6.20 7.06 -14.41
C ILE A 137 6.77 5.82 -13.72
N ILE A 138 8.04 5.49 -14.01
CA ILE A 138 8.74 4.38 -13.37
C ILE A 138 8.89 4.63 -11.86
N LEU A 139 9.30 5.83 -11.46
CA LEU A 139 9.37 6.23 -10.05
C LEU A 139 8.03 6.03 -9.33
N ASN A 140 6.97 6.55 -9.92
CA ASN A 140 5.63 6.40 -9.35
C ASN A 140 5.20 4.93 -9.25
N ASP A 141 5.56 4.08 -10.22
CA ASP A 141 5.24 2.66 -10.17
C ASP A 141 6.08 1.90 -9.13
N ILE A 142 7.36 2.25 -8.94
CA ILE A 142 8.21 1.72 -7.87
C ILE A 142 7.60 2.05 -6.50
N ILE A 143 7.26 3.32 -6.27
CA ILE A 143 6.68 3.80 -5.02
C ILE A 143 5.34 3.12 -4.72
N LYS A 144 4.47 2.99 -5.73
CA LYS A 144 3.20 2.26 -5.58
C LYS A 144 3.38 0.78 -5.29
N THR A 145 4.46 0.18 -5.77
CA THR A 145 4.77 -1.22 -5.49
C THR A 145 5.19 -1.39 -4.03
N GLU A 146 5.95 -0.45 -3.46
CA GLU A 146 6.28 -0.43 -2.03
C GLU A 146 5.02 -0.31 -1.17
N SER A 147 4.14 0.63 -1.52
CA SER A 147 2.86 0.79 -0.80
C SER A 147 2.05 -0.50 -0.80
N LYS A 148 2.03 -1.23 -1.92
CA LYS A 148 1.38 -2.55 -2.00
C LYS A 148 2.09 -3.63 -1.18
N ILE A 149 3.43 -3.61 -1.13
CA ILE A 149 4.21 -4.54 -0.31
C ILE A 149 3.94 -4.24 1.18
N ASN A 150 3.96 -2.98 1.57
CA ASN A 150 3.62 -2.54 2.92
C ASN A 150 2.16 -2.81 3.28
N GLU A 151 1.25 -2.76 2.31
CA GLU A 151 -0.14 -3.22 2.46
C GLU A 151 -0.20 -4.75 2.67
N ILE A 152 0.58 -5.53 1.92
CA ILE A 152 0.66 -7.00 2.09
C ILE A 152 1.26 -7.35 3.45
N ASP A 153 2.29 -6.63 3.91
CA ASP A 153 2.85 -6.80 5.26
C ASP A 153 1.87 -6.33 6.35
N ASN A 154 1.08 -5.29 6.09
CA ASN A 154 -0.02 -4.88 6.97
C ASN A 154 -1.21 -5.86 6.90
N PHE A 155 -1.44 -6.53 5.76
CA PHE A 155 -2.42 -7.61 5.61
C PHE A 155 -2.04 -8.86 6.42
N ASN A 156 -0.74 -9.08 6.62
CA ASN A 156 -0.22 -10.16 7.47
C ASN A 156 -0.10 -9.76 8.94
N LYS A 157 -0.49 -8.54 9.34
CA LYS A 157 -0.64 -8.20 10.75
C LYS A 157 -1.79 -9.00 11.32
N ASN A 158 -1.44 -10.04 12.08
CA ASN A 158 -2.41 -10.78 12.86
C ASN A 158 -2.93 -9.88 13.98
N TYR A 159 -4.21 -9.54 13.92
CA TYR A 159 -4.89 -8.89 15.03
C TYR A 159 -5.20 -9.96 16.07
N ILE A 160 -4.63 -9.82 17.24
CA ILE A 160 -4.81 -10.77 18.34
C ILE A 160 -5.65 -10.09 19.42
N LEU A 161 -6.81 -10.65 19.70
CA LEU A 161 -7.62 -10.25 20.85
C LEU A 161 -7.36 -11.23 21.99
N ILE A 162 -6.81 -10.73 23.09
CA ILE A 162 -6.62 -11.50 24.32
C ILE A 162 -7.75 -11.16 25.27
N ILE A 163 -8.55 -12.16 25.63
CA ILE A 163 -9.63 -12.02 26.61
C ILE A 163 -9.17 -12.74 27.87
N ASP A 164 -8.79 -11.95 28.88
CA ASP A 164 -8.43 -12.46 30.18
C ASP A 164 -9.68 -12.69 31.05
N GLU A 165 -9.66 -13.71 31.88
CA GLU A 165 -10.73 -14.07 32.82
C GLU A 165 -12.14 -14.15 32.19
N ILE A 166 -12.24 -14.68 30.99
CA ILE A 166 -13.51 -14.80 30.25
C ILE A 166 -14.60 -15.51 31.07
N ASN A 167 -14.19 -16.41 31.98
CA ASN A 167 -15.08 -17.15 32.88
C ASN A 167 -15.72 -16.29 33.97
N ARG A 168 -15.19 -15.10 34.25
CA ARG A 168 -15.81 -14.12 35.18
C ARG A 168 -16.92 -13.31 34.49
N GLY A 169 -16.98 -13.30 33.18
CA GLY A 169 -18.08 -12.73 32.41
C GLY A 169 -19.19 -13.73 32.18
N ASN A 170 -20.37 -13.24 31.85
CA ASN A 170 -21.46 -14.09 31.37
C ASN A 170 -21.23 -14.37 29.89
N ILE A 171 -20.56 -15.49 29.57
CA ILE A 171 -20.18 -15.87 28.20
C ILE A 171 -21.39 -15.88 27.26
N SER A 172 -22.54 -16.36 27.73
CA SER A 172 -23.78 -16.36 26.93
C SER A 172 -24.32 -14.95 26.66
N LYS A 173 -24.00 -13.95 27.49
CA LYS A 173 -24.33 -12.55 27.21
C LYS A 173 -23.34 -11.86 26.27
N ILE A 174 -22.13 -12.38 26.14
CA ILE A 174 -21.08 -11.78 25.31
C ILE A 174 -21.13 -12.30 23.89
N PHE A 175 -21.43 -13.58 23.70
CA PHE A 175 -21.40 -14.24 22.39
C PHE A 175 -22.76 -14.69 21.85
N GLY A 176 -23.85 -14.48 22.59
CA GLY A 176 -25.21 -14.82 22.21
C GLY A 176 -25.64 -16.21 22.62
#